data_6ee3156c5612aca0319a772064b751cd
#
_entry.id   6ee3156c5612aca0319a772064b751cd
#
_cell.length_a   1.000
_cell.length_b   1.000
_cell.length_c   1.000
_cell.angle_alpha   90.00
_cell.angle_beta   90.00
_cell.angle_gamma   90.00
#
_symmetry.space_group_name_H-M   'P 1'
#
loop_
_entity.id
_entity.type
_entity.pdbx_description
1 polymer ?
#
loop_
_entity_poly.entity_id
_entity_poly.type
_entity_poly.pdbx_seq_one_letter_code
_entity_poly.pdbx_strand_id
1 'polypeptide(L)'
;MCAPSCFDWWRALGRAASRRDFVKGALALPLVAAGCATTASPANQAAGRAVLDDAWSVDVHTHPALFQTYSRTTIDEHARAVQAGKLGGAFLAAVGDGPALSIRPNGAPYAAREPAPGVMFGSSWRQLDVLDGHARTLGMRRMLRGGDLAAAIAAHERVAIMAVEGGDFLEGRLENVQRVYDRGVRSIQLVHYRVNELGDIQTEPPVHNGLTPFGRDVVREMNRLGMLVDLAHAPYPVVKGAMDASSRPMLVSHTNIDDYSGYARFVSREHARLVASTGGVLGAWPISIRPASASTFIDHIKRMVDTVGVDHVAIGTDMAGVNPRVVLFTDWTEWPSIPAALLDRGFGREDVAKIMGGNMRRLLEATVS
;
A
#
# COMPACT_ATOMS: atom_id res chain seq x y z
N MET A 1 15.35 -26.31 20.92
CA MET A 1 14.48 -26.85 19.86
C MET A 1 14.23 -25.72 18.91
N CYS A 2 14.85 -25.77 17.72
CA CYS A 2 14.75 -24.70 16.73
C CYS A 2 13.34 -24.66 16.12
N ALA A 3 12.74 -23.47 16.09
CA ALA A 3 11.50 -23.22 15.36
C ALA A 3 11.71 -23.46 13.87
N PRO A 4 10.73 -24.01 13.13
CA PRO A 4 10.83 -24.18 11.67
C PRO A 4 10.96 -22.81 11.00
N SER A 5 11.88 -22.69 10.04
CA SER A 5 12.08 -21.46 9.28
C SER A 5 10.85 -21.13 8.40
N CYS A 6 10.58 -19.85 8.15
CA CYS A 6 9.52 -19.38 7.25
C CYS A 6 9.49 -20.06 5.86
N PHE A 7 10.59 -20.66 5.44
CA PHE A 7 10.74 -21.41 4.19
C PHE A 7 9.93 -22.71 4.13
N ASP A 8 9.67 -23.35 5.26
CA ASP A 8 8.97 -24.65 5.27
C ASP A 8 7.45 -24.50 5.10
N TRP A 9 6.92 -23.33 5.37
CA TRP A 9 5.48 -23.02 5.26
C TRP A 9 5.00 -22.97 3.81
N TRP A 10 5.81 -22.45 2.89
CA TRP A 10 5.51 -22.39 1.45
C TRP A 10 5.57 -23.79 0.78
N ARG A 11 6.39 -24.70 1.32
CA ARG A 11 6.45 -26.09 0.84
C ARG A 11 5.19 -26.89 1.14
N ALA A 12 4.47 -26.58 2.21
CA ALA A 12 3.22 -27.26 2.56
C ALA A 12 2.07 -26.91 1.61
N LEU A 13 2.09 -25.73 0.98
CA LEU A 13 1.07 -25.30 0.00
C LEU A 13 1.34 -25.81 -1.42
N GLY A 14 2.53 -26.33 -1.71
CA GLY A 14 2.97 -26.76 -3.05
C GLY A 14 2.69 -28.21 -3.42
N ARG A 15 2.03 -29.01 -2.57
CA ARG A 15 1.59 -30.35 -2.95
C ARG A 15 0.23 -30.27 -3.62
N ALA A 16 0.24 -29.97 -4.91
CA ALA A 16 -0.93 -30.03 -5.77
C ALA A 16 -1.48 -31.47 -5.84
N ALA A 17 -2.75 -31.63 -5.52
CA ALA A 17 -3.53 -32.80 -5.92
C ALA A 17 -3.45 -32.99 -7.45
N SER A 18 -3.36 -34.23 -7.92
CA SER A 18 -3.20 -34.50 -9.36
C SER A 18 -4.45 -34.05 -10.14
N ARG A 19 -4.29 -33.76 -11.44
CA ARG A 19 -5.40 -33.39 -12.34
C ARG A 19 -6.56 -34.42 -12.32
N ARG A 20 -6.31 -35.65 -11.92
CA ARG A 20 -7.32 -36.73 -11.82
C ARG A 20 -8.21 -36.60 -10.58
N ASP A 21 -7.71 -36.00 -9.50
CA ASP A 21 -8.48 -35.81 -8.26
C ASP A 21 -9.41 -34.60 -8.37
N PHE A 22 -9.08 -33.67 -9.26
CA PHE A 22 -9.90 -32.47 -9.53
C PHE A 22 -11.20 -32.80 -10.31
N VAL A 23 -11.19 -33.85 -11.14
CA VAL A 23 -12.34 -34.21 -12.01
C VAL A 23 -13.39 -35.05 -11.28
N LYS A 24 -13.05 -35.71 -10.17
CA LYS A 24 -13.96 -36.57 -9.42
C LYS A 24 -14.71 -35.86 -8.27
N GLY A 25 -14.33 -34.63 -7.93
CA GLY A 25 -14.97 -33.83 -6.87
C GLY A 25 -15.98 -32.78 -7.37
N ALA A 26 -16.27 -32.75 -8.70
CA ALA A 26 -17.17 -31.76 -9.29
C ALA A 26 -18.63 -32.20 -9.28
N LEU A 27 -19.18 -32.53 -8.10
CA LEU A 27 -20.61 -32.67 -7.89
C LEU A 27 -21.04 -31.81 -6.70
N ALA A 28 -21.68 -30.65 -7.04
CA ALA A 28 -22.65 -29.92 -6.25
C ALA A 28 -22.19 -29.42 -4.88
N LEU A 29 -21.32 -28.44 -4.87
CA LEU A 29 -21.40 -27.39 -3.86
C LEU A 29 -21.81 -26.10 -4.59
N PRO A 30 -22.85 -25.37 -4.13
CA PRO A 30 -23.10 -24.06 -4.68
C PRO A 30 -21.81 -23.24 -4.45
N LEU A 31 -21.31 -22.58 -5.50
CA LEU A 31 -20.39 -21.47 -5.35
C LEU A 31 -21.16 -20.40 -4.54
N VAL A 32 -21.07 -20.49 -3.24
CA VAL A 32 -21.22 -19.32 -2.40
C VAL A 32 -20.00 -18.48 -2.77
N ALA A 33 -20.21 -17.47 -3.62
CA ALA A 33 -19.35 -16.31 -3.65
C ALA A 33 -19.40 -15.78 -2.20
N ALA A 34 -18.49 -16.27 -1.36
CA ALA A 34 -18.22 -15.69 -0.07
C ALA A 34 -17.45 -14.38 -0.39
N GLY A 35 -18.19 -13.38 -0.84
CA GLY A 35 -17.82 -12.02 -0.59
C GLY A 35 -17.53 -11.97 0.91
N CYS A 36 -16.39 -11.45 1.31
CA CYS A 36 -16.04 -11.20 2.71
C CYS A 36 -16.96 -10.10 3.26
N ALA A 37 -18.28 -10.35 3.25
CA ALA A 37 -19.23 -9.50 3.94
C ALA A 37 -18.82 -9.52 5.41
N THR A 38 -18.31 -8.39 5.89
CA THR A 38 -18.18 -8.17 7.31
C THR A 38 -19.58 -8.39 7.90
N THR A 39 -19.67 -9.21 8.92
CA THR A 39 -20.92 -9.46 9.65
C THR A 39 -21.31 -8.26 10.53
N ALA A 40 -20.91 -7.05 10.14
CA ALA A 40 -21.24 -5.84 10.86
C ALA A 40 -22.75 -5.68 11.02
N SER A 41 -23.18 -5.22 12.19
CA SER A 41 -24.60 -5.01 12.48
C SER A 41 -25.22 -4.04 11.45
N PRO A 42 -26.51 -4.19 11.09
CA PRO A 42 -27.17 -3.25 10.17
C PRO A 42 -27.04 -1.77 10.58
N ALA A 43 -27.07 -1.50 11.89
CA ALA A 43 -26.86 -0.16 12.44
C ALA A 43 -25.45 0.35 12.15
N ASN A 44 -24.43 -0.47 12.34
CA ASN A 44 -23.04 -0.09 12.07
C ASN A 44 -22.71 -0.05 10.57
N GLN A 45 -23.40 -0.82 9.73
CA GLN A 45 -23.32 -0.67 8.27
C GLN A 45 -23.82 0.72 7.84
N ALA A 46 -24.96 1.18 8.36
CA ALA A 46 -25.48 2.51 8.08
C ALA A 46 -24.56 3.60 8.63
N ALA A 47 -24.08 3.44 9.87
CA ALA A 47 -23.16 4.38 10.52
C ALA A 47 -21.81 4.46 9.79
N GLY A 48 -21.27 3.32 9.32
CA GLY A 48 -20.04 3.27 8.53
C GLY A 48 -20.16 4.00 7.19
N ARG A 49 -21.30 3.83 6.50
CA ARG A 49 -21.57 4.61 5.27
C ARG A 49 -21.66 6.11 5.55
N ALA A 50 -22.28 6.50 6.66
CA ALA A 50 -22.37 7.90 7.06
C ALA A 50 -20.99 8.50 7.39
N VAL A 51 -20.03 7.72 7.92
CA VAL A 51 -18.65 8.19 8.08
C VAL A 51 -18.02 8.53 6.73
N LEU A 52 -18.25 7.71 5.68
CA LEU A 52 -17.72 7.97 4.33
C LEU A 52 -18.45 9.12 3.61
N ASP A 53 -19.68 9.46 4.00
CA ASP A 53 -20.37 10.64 3.49
C ASP A 53 -19.85 11.94 4.12
N ASP A 54 -19.48 11.88 5.40
CA ASP A 54 -19.07 13.04 6.18
C ASP A 54 -17.55 13.30 6.13
N ALA A 55 -16.74 12.30 5.81
CA ALA A 55 -15.28 12.37 5.84
C ALA A 55 -14.64 11.90 4.51
N TRP A 56 -13.60 12.61 4.09
CA TRP A 56 -12.77 12.16 2.98
C TRP A 56 -12.06 10.84 3.34
N SER A 57 -12.14 9.84 2.45
CA SER A 57 -11.49 8.56 2.62
C SER A 57 -10.47 8.29 1.52
N VAL A 58 -9.40 7.54 1.82
CA VAL A 58 -8.30 7.32 0.86
C VAL A 58 -7.67 5.95 1.03
N ASP A 59 -7.39 5.30 -0.11
CA ASP A 59 -6.51 4.15 -0.20
C ASP A 59 -5.09 4.63 -0.44
N VAL A 60 -4.19 4.39 0.52
CA VAL A 60 -2.86 5.00 0.50
C VAL A 60 -1.82 4.22 -0.32
N HIS A 61 -2.21 3.10 -0.95
CA HIS A 61 -1.38 2.37 -1.90
C HIS A 61 -2.19 1.42 -2.76
N THR A 62 -2.11 1.56 -4.10
CA THR A 62 -2.83 0.67 -5.02
C THR A 62 -2.30 0.76 -6.46
N HIS A 63 -2.57 -0.30 -7.25
CA HIS A 63 -2.15 -0.44 -8.66
C HIS A 63 -3.35 -0.77 -9.58
N PRO A 64 -4.43 0.00 -9.61
CA PRO A 64 -5.69 -0.39 -10.26
C PRO A 64 -5.47 -0.65 -11.75
N ALA A 65 -5.78 -1.89 -12.18
CA ALA A 65 -5.66 -2.37 -13.56
C ALA A 65 -4.27 -2.21 -14.20
N LEU A 66 -3.21 -1.97 -13.40
CA LEU A 66 -1.85 -1.82 -13.92
C LEU A 66 -1.20 -3.17 -14.24
N PHE A 67 -1.47 -4.20 -13.42
CA PHE A 67 -0.89 -5.54 -13.55
C PHE A 67 -1.98 -6.60 -13.75
N GLN A 68 -2.21 -7.01 -14.98
CA GLN A 68 -3.17 -8.08 -15.31
C GLN A 68 -2.76 -9.47 -14.78
N THR A 69 -1.52 -9.62 -14.34
CA THR A 69 -1.02 -10.85 -13.72
C THR A 69 -1.70 -11.15 -12.39
N TYR A 70 -2.01 -10.10 -11.61
CA TYR A 70 -2.57 -10.23 -10.26
C TYR A 70 -4.06 -9.90 -10.18
N SER A 71 -4.58 -9.10 -11.10
CA SER A 71 -6.00 -8.77 -11.14
C SER A 71 -6.51 -8.76 -12.58
N ARG A 72 -7.72 -9.29 -12.79
CA ARG A 72 -8.45 -9.19 -14.06
C ARG A 72 -9.48 -8.07 -14.05
N THR A 73 -9.62 -7.37 -12.93
CA THR A 73 -10.53 -6.24 -12.79
C THR A 73 -10.09 -5.12 -13.73
N THR A 74 -10.95 -4.73 -14.62
CA THR A 74 -10.69 -3.65 -15.58
C THR A 74 -10.77 -2.28 -14.90
N ILE A 75 -10.21 -1.26 -15.54
CA ILE A 75 -10.29 0.11 -14.99
C ILE A 75 -11.74 0.63 -14.92
N ASP A 76 -12.61 0.21 -15.84
CA ASP A 76 -14.02 0.57 -15.80
C ASP A 76 -14.77 -0.11 -14.65
N GLU A 77 -14.39 -1.35 -14.29
CA GLU A 77 -14.91 -2.03 -13.09
C GLU A 77 -14.43 -1.32 -11.84
N HIS A 78 -13.15 -0.94 -11.78
CA HIS A 78 -12.62 -0.11 -10.68
C HIS A 78 -13.35 1.24 -10.58
N ALA A 79 -13.69 1.89 -11.69
CA ALA A 79 -14.44 3.15 -11.68
C ALA A 79 -15.84 2.99 -11.06
N ARG A 80 -16.53 1.89 -11.37
CA ARG A 80 -17.81 1.56 -10.71
C ARG A 80 -17.62 1.27 -9.22
N ALA A 81 -16.57 0.53 -8.86
CA ALA A 81 -16.25 0.19 -7.48
C ALA A 81 -15.90 1.43 -6.63
N VAL A 82 -15.18 2.40 -7.18
CA VAL A 82 -14.89 3.70 -6.53
C VAL A 82 -16.18 4.43 -6.15
N GLN A 83 -17.17 4.43 -7.04
CA GLN A 83 -18.46 5.07 -6.78
C GLN A 83 -19.25 4.30 -5.73
N ALA A 84 -19.38 2.99 -5.88
CA ALA A 84 -20.11 2.11 -4.94
C ALA A 84 -19.47 2.13 -3.54
N GLY A 85 -18.14 2.18 -3.49
CA GLY A 85 -17.34 2.23 -2.28
C GLY A 85 -17.25 3.60 -1.62
N LYS A 86 -17.71 4.67 -2.28
CA LYS A 86 -17.60 6.06 -1.79
C LYS A 86 -16.14 6.45 -1.46
N LEU A 87 -15.19 5.95 -2.26
CA LEU A 87 -13.78 6.28 -2.07
C LEU A 87 -13.53 7.75 -2.46
N GLY A 88 -12.90 8.52 -1.57
CA GLY A 88 -12.58 9.94 -1.79
C GLY A 88 -11.25 10.17 -2.48
N GLY A 89 -10.32 9.23 -2.41
CA GLY A 89 -9.02 9.32 -3.10
C GLY A 89 -8.24 8.02 -3.09
N ALA A 90 -7.19 7.97 -3.91
CA ALA A 90 -6.27 6.84 -3.96
C ALA A 90 -4.85 7.27 -4.34
N PHE A 91 -3.86 6.56 -3.81
CA PHE A 91 -2.49 6.60 -4.31
C PHE A 91 -2.39 5.61 -5.48
N LEU A 92 -2.09 6.12 -6.65
CA LEU A 92 -1.91 5.33 -7.86
C LEU A 92 -0.41 5.13 -8.08
N ALA A 93 0.10 3.94 -7.78
CA ALA A 93 1.52 3.66 -7.76
C ALA A 93 2.00 2.93 -9.02
N ALA A 94 3.02 3.50 -9.68
CA ALA A 94 3.86 2.80 -10.65
C ALA A 94 4.92 1.98 -9.90
N VAL A 95 5.44 0.90 -10.50
CA VAL A 95 6.49 0.06 -9.89
C VAL A 95 7.85 0.38 -10.52
N GLY A 96 8.80 0.83 -9.67
CA GLY A 96 10.11 1.32 -10.09
C GLY A 96 11.08 0.23 -10.52
N ASP A 97 11.05 -0.93 -9.88
CA ASP A 97 11.93 -2.06 -10.14
C ASP A 97 11.33 -3.15 -11.05
N GLY A 98 10.11 -2.96 -11.57
CA GLY A 98 9.38 -3.95 -12.36
C GLY A 98 10.22 -4.67 -13.43
N PRO A 99 11.05 -3.98 -14.24
CA PRO A 99 11.92 -4.62 -15.23
C PRO A 99 12.96 -5.57 -14.65
N ALA A 100 13.36 -5.41 -13.39
CA ALA A 100 14.32 -6.28 -12.71
C ALA A 100 13.67 -7.54 -12.14
N LEU A 101 12.35 -7.52 -11.90
CA LEU A 101 11.66 -8.55 -11.12
C LEU A 101 11.35 -9.81 -11.91
N SER A 102 11.26 -10.89 -11.17
CA SER A 102 10.66 -12.17 -11.55
C SER A 102 9.92 -12.76 -10.35
N ILE A 103 9.13 -13.78 -10.56
CA ILE A 103 8.34 -14.43 -9.51
C ILE A 103 8.92 -15.82 -9.23
N ARG A 104 9.25 -16.09 -7.97
CA ARG A 104 9.69 -17.41 -7.49
C ARG A 104 8.56 -18.44 -7.61
N PRO A 105 8.85 -19.76 -7.63
CA PRO A 105 7.80 -20.79 -7.63
C PRO A 105 6.80 -20.72 -6.47
N ASN A 106 7.20 -20.10 -5.35
CA ASN A 106 6.33 -19.84 -4.19
C ASN A 106 5.48 -18.57 -4.32
N GLY A 107 5.57 -17.86 -5.46
CA GLY A 107 4.82 -16.62 -5.70
C GLY A 107 5.50 -15.34 -5.21
N ALA A 108 6.65 -15.42 -4.55
CA ALA A 108 7.35 -14.23 -4.04
C ALA A 108 8.12 -13.50 -5.15
N PRO A 109 8.00 -12.18 -5.29
CA PRO A 109 8.82 -11.38 -6.19
C PRO A 109 10.30 -11.36 -5.72
N TYR A 110 11.22 -11.25 -6.66
CA TYR A 110 12.64 -11.06 -6.40
C TYR A 110 13.35 -10.41 -7.60
N ALA A 111 14.47 -9.75 -7.37
CA ALA A 111 15.32 -9.23 -8.45
C ALA A 111 16.05 -10.39 -9.15
N ALA A 112 15.73 -10.62 -10.41
CA ALA A 112 16.25 -11.73 -11.22
C ALA A 112 17.27 -11.27 -12.26
N ARG A 113 17.36 -9.97 -12.51
CA ARG A 113 18.20 -9.40 -13.57
C ARG A 113 18.55 -7.94 -13.27
N GLU A 114 19.59 -7.46 -13.93
CA GLU A 114 19.97 -6.06 -13.92
C GLU A 114 19.60 -5.43 -15.28
N PRO A 115 18.59 -4.57 -15.34
CA PRO A 115 18.21 -3.88 -16.57
C PRO A 115 19.28 -2.90 -17.05
N ALA A 116 19.34 -2.68 -18.37
CA ALA A 116 20.23 -1.67 -18.93
C ALA A 116 19.83 -0.26 -18.45
N PRO A 117 20.78 0.69 -18.38
CA PRO A 117 20.49 2.08 -18.00
C PRO A 117 19.35 2.70 -18.81
N GLY A 118 18.46 3.42 -18.16
CA GLY A 118 17.27 4.06 -18.73
C GLY A 118 16.04 3.15 -18.81
N VAL A 119 16.17 1.86 -18.61
CA VAL A 119 15.05 0.90 -18.73
C VAL A 119 14.07 1.05 -17.57
N MET A 120 14.56 1.18 -16.35
CA MET A 120 13.68 1.32 -15.16
C MET A 120 12.99 2.68 -15.17
N PHE A 121 13.73 3.75 -15.45
CA PHE A 121 13.13 5.08 -15.60
C PHE A 121 12.06 5.10 -16.71
N GLY A 122 12.38 4.58 -17.89
CA GLY A 122 11.44 4.53 -19.02
C GLY A 122 10.21 3.66 -18.74
N SER A 123 10.37 2.57 -17.99
CA SER A 123 9.26 1.71 -17.57
C SER A 123 8.31 2.44 -16.63
N SER A 124 8.85 3.08 -15.59
CA SER A 124 8.05 3.85 -14.62
C SER A 124 7.33 5.02 -15.31
N TRP A 125 7.99 5.69 -16.24
CA TRP A 125 7.39 6.78 -17.01
C TRP A 125 6.16 6.33 -17.81
N ARG A 126 6.25 5.18 -18.51
CA ARG A 126 5.10 4.60 -19.25
C ARG A 126 3.98 4.16 -18.32
N GLN A 127 4.30 3.62 -17.15
CA GLN A 127 3.28 3.27 -16.16
C GLN A 127 2.56 4.52 -15.65
N LEU A 128 3.26 5.63 -15.43
CA LEU A 128 2.65 6.91 -15.05
C LEU A 128 1.71 7.43 -16.15
N ASP A 129 2.03 7.22 -17.45
CA ASP A 129 1.12 7.59 -18.54
C ASP A 129 -0.18 6.76 -18.51
N VAL A 130 -0.07 5.45 -18.21
CA VAL A 130 -1.24 4.58 -18.02
C VAL A 130 -2.06 5.05 -16.81
N LEU A 131 -1.42 5.31 -15.68
CA LEU A 131 -2.09 5.73 -14.45
C LEU A 131 -2.76 7.10 -14.59
N ASP A 132 -2.24 8.01 -15.41
CA ASP A 132 -2.94 9.25 -15.76
C ASP A 132 -4.27 8.98 -16.50
N GLY A 133 -4.26 8.00 -17.40
CA GLY A 133 -5.48 7.51 -18.05
C GLY A 133 -6.46 6.92 -17.03
N HIS A 134 -5.95 6.10 -16.12
CA HIS A 134 -6.74 5.48 -15.06
C HIS A 134 -7.34 6.53 -14.12
N ALA A 135 -6.59 7.53 -13.68
CA ALA A 135 -7.11 8.60 -12.84
C ALA A 135 -8.32 9.30 -13.49
N ARG A 136 -8.25 9.59 -14.79
CA ARG A 136 -9.38 10.15 -15.55
C ARG A 136 -10.60 9.22 -15.59
N THR A 137 -10.39 7.94 -15.88
CA THR A 137 -11.48 6.93 -15.91
C THR A 137 -12.11 6.73 -14.54
N LEU A 138 -11.30 6.79 -13.46
CA LEU A 138 -11.78 6.73 -12.08
C LEU A 138 -12.52 8.01 -11.64
N GLY A 139 -12.52 9.07 -12.45
CA GLY A 139 -13.08 10.36 -12.11
C GLY A 139 -12.33 11.06 -10.97
N MET A 140 -11.00 10.89 -10.92
CA MET A 140 -10.13 11.47 -9.90
C MET A 140 -9.33 12.64 -10.45
N ARG A 141 -9.37 13.78 -9.75
CA ARG A 141 -8.48 14.92 -9.99
C ARG A 141 -7.08 14.63 -9.43
N ARG A 142 -6.04 14.91 -10.19
CA ARG A 142 -4.66 14.78 -9.69
C ARG A 142 -4.34 15.84 -8.66
N MET A 143 -3.77 15.42 -7.53
CA MET A 143 -3.18 16.32 -6.54
C MET A 143 -1.77 16.71 -7.00
N LEU A 144 -1.55 18.00 -7.25
CA LEU A 144 -0.25 18.56 -7.64
C LEU A 144 0.35 19.49 -6.59
N ARG A 145 -0.49 20.06 -5.72
CA ARG A 145 -0.11 20.99 -4.64
C ARG A 145 -0.91 20.69 -3.39
N GLY A 146 -0.41 21.08 -2.22
CA GLY A 146 -1.09 20.89 -0.95
C GLY A 146 -2.53 21.46 -0.92
N GLY A 147 -2.75 22.62 -1.52
CA GLY A 147 -4.07 23.23 -1.60
C GLY A 147 -5.08 22.48 -2.49
N ASP A 148 -4.62 21.61 -3.42
CA ASP A 148 -5.52 20.86 -4.31
C ASP A 148 -6.41 19.89 -3.54
N LEU A 149 -5.88 19.29 -2.46
CA LEU A 149 -6.64 18.35 -1.63
C LEU A 149 -7.81 19.03 -0.93
N ALA A 150 -7.54 20.17 -0.25
CA ALA A 150 -8.58 20.92 0.44
C ALA A 150 -9.67 21.44 -0.54
N ALA A 151 -9.25 21.92 -1.73
CA ALA A 151 -10.17 22.37 -2.76
C ALA A 151 -11.04 21.22 -3.30
N ALA A 152 -10.45 20.05 -3.55
CA ALA A 152 -11.17 18.87 -4.04
C ALA A 152 -12.16 18.34 -3.00
N ILE A 153 -11.77 18.27 -1.72
CA ILE A 153 -12.66 17.86 -0.63
C ILE A 153 -13.85 18.80 -0.53
N ALA A 154 -13.61 20.14 -0.56
CA ALA A 154 -14.68 21.13 -0.53
C ALA A 154 -15.64 21.06 -1.74
N ALA A 155 -15.13 20.61 -2.88
CA ALA A 155 -15.91 20.41 -4.11
C ALA A 155 -16.54 19.00 -4.23
N HIS A 156 -16.35 18.14 -3.23
CA HIS A 156 -16.73 16.71 -3.29
C HIS A 156 -16.13 15.96 -4.49
N GLU A 157 -14.95 16.37 -4.94
CA GLU A 157 -14.18 15.71 -6.00
C GLU A 157 -13.28 14.63 -5.42
N ARG A 158 -13.06 13.56 -6.19
CA ARG A 158 -12.09 12.51 -5.85
C ARG A 158 -10.69 12.91 -6.23
N VAL A 159 -9.69 12.39 -5.50
CA VAL A 159 -8.29 12.79 -5.67
C VAL A 159 -7.41 11.59 -5.98
N ALA A 160 -6.58 11.70 -7.02
CA ALA A 160 -5.49 10.78 -7.30
C ALA A 160 -4.16 11.40 -6.86
N ILE A 161 -3.40 10.68 -6.04
CA ILE A 161 -2.03 10.98 -5.67
C ILE A 161 -1.12 10.05 -6.47
N MET A 162 -0.33 10.60 -7.40
CA MET A 162 0.59 9.78 -8.20
C MET A 162 1.80 9.39 -7.37
N ALA A 163 2.13 8.10 -7.37
CA ALA A 163 3.23 7.53 -6.61
C ALA A 163 4.13 6.63 -7.47
N VAL A 164 5.34 6.37 -6.99
CA VAL A 164 6.22 5.32 -7.52
C VAL A 164 6.69 4.45 -6.37
N GLU A 165 6.48 3.15 -6.48
CA GLU A 165 6.92 2.12 -5.55
C GLU A 165 8.29 1.58 -5.97
N GLY A 166 9.32 1.84 -5.14
CA GLY A 166 10.71 1.51 -5.41
C GLY A 166 11.47 2.63 -6.13
N GLY A 167 12.51 3.16 -5.48
CA GLY A 167 13.36 4.24 -6.02
C GLY A 167 14.33 3.79 -7.12
N ASP A 168 14.25 2.56 -7.56
CA ASP A 168 15.10 1.93 -8.59
C ASP A 168 15.07 2.69 -9.92
N PHE A 169 13.92 3.28 -10.25
CA PHE A 169 13.75 4.10 -11.46
C PHE A 169 14.63 5.35 -11.47
N LEU A 170 15.16 5.76 -10.32
CA LEU A 170 16.10 6.88 -10.25
C LEU A 170 17.43 6.55 -10.90
N GLU A 171 17.81 5.27 -10.95
CA GLU A 171 19.06 4.80 -11.60
C GLU A 171 20.30 5.56 -11.12
N GLY A 172 20.38 5.85 -9.81
CA GLY A 172 21.47 6.61 -9.21
C GLY A 172 21.54 8.10 -9.57
N ARG A 173 20.49 8.67 -10.16
CA ARG A 173 20.45 10.06 -10.63
C ARG A 173 19.46 10.89 -9.82
N LEU A 174 19.99 11.84 -9.06
CA LEU A 174 19.18 12.70 -8.18
C LEU A 174 18.22 13.59 -8.99
N GLU A 175 18.61 14.02 -10.18
CA GLU A 175 17.78 14.82 -11.08
C GLU A 175 16.48 14.12 -11.51
N ASN A 176 16.42 12.80 -11.45
CA ASN A 176 15.21 12.05 -11.76
C ASN A 176 14.10 12.26 -10.71
N VAL A 177 14.43 12.68 -9.48
CA VAL A 177 13.44 13.08 -8.47
C VAL A 177 12.67 14.33 -8.96
N GLN A 178 13.39 15.37 -9.42
CA GLN A 178 12.78 16.57 -9.97
C GLN A 178 11.92 16.24 -11.21
N ARG A 179 12.43 15.40 -12.11
CA ARG A 179 11.71 15.02 -13.34
C ARG A 179 10.36 14.36 -13.07
N VAL A 180 10.28 13.44 -12.10
CA VAL A 180 9.01 12.80 -11.75
C VAL A 180 8.10 13.73 -10.92
N TYR A 181 8.67 14.63 -10.12
CA TYR A 181 7.90 15.69 -9.47
C TYR A 181 7.20 16.59 -10.50
N ASP A 182 7.93 17.05 -11.55
CA ASP A 182 7.39 17.86 -12.64
C ASP A 182 6.31 17.08 -13.43
N ARG A 183 6.46 15.75 -13.50
CA ARG A 183 5.45 14.83 -14.08
C ARG A 183 4.20 14.69 -13.19
N GLY A 184 4.26 15.16 -11.94
CA GLY A 184 3.17 15.20 -10.98
C GLY A 184 3.14 14.05 -9.96
N VAL A 185 4.25 13.32 -9.82
CA VAL A 185 4.42 12.36 -8.70
C VAL A 185 4.56 13.13 -7.40
N ARG A 186 3.88 12.67 -6.35
CA ARG A 186 3.91 13.30 -5.02
C ARG A 186 4.35 12.36 -3.91
N SER A 187 4.55 11.07 -4.22
CA SER A 187 5.13 10.10 -3.29
C SER A 187 6.11 9.19 -4.00
N ILE A 188 7.25 8.91 -3.37
CA ILE A 188 8.20 7.87 -3.80
C ILE A 188 8.46 6.97 -2.60
N GLN A 189 8.27 5.67 -2.80
CA GLN A 189 8.74 4.63 -1.92
C GLN A 189 10.20 4.33 -2.24
N LEU A 190 11.07 4.35 -1.21
CA LEU A 190 12.53 4.32 -1.42
C LEU A 190 13.02 2.98 -1.97
N VAL A 191 12.46 1.88 -1.52
CA VAL A 191 12.89 0.50 -1.85
C VAL A 191 11.68 -0.41 -2.09
N HIS A 192 11.85 -1.53 -2.84
CA HIS A 192 10.77 -2.48 -3.10
C HIS A 192 11.26 -3.93 -2.99
N TYR A 193 11.45 -4.66 -4.08
CA TYR A 193 11.95 -6.05 -4.09
C TYR A 193 13.38 -6.20 -4.66
N ARG A 194 14.05 -5.11 -4.94
CA ARG A 194 15.46 -5.05 -5.30
C ARG A 194 16.21 -4.19 -4.28
N VAL A 195 17.34 -4.70 -3.72
CA VAL A 195 18.32 -3.84 -3.04
C VAL A 195 18.84 -2.88 -4.09
N ASN A 196 18.67 -1.59 -3.86
CA ASN A 196 18.95 -0.55 -4.85
C ASN A 196 19.98 0.48 -4.33
N GLU A 197 20.24 1.50 -5.11
CA GLU A 197 21.22 2.54 -4.79
C GLU A 197 20.82 3.38 -3.56
N LEU A 198 19.55 3.30 -3.10
CA LEU A 198 19.06 4.04 -1.94
C LEU A 198 19.25 3.26 -0.63
N GLY A 199 19.12 1.93 -0.65
CA GLY A 199 19.21 1.15 0.58
C GLY A 199 18.80 -0.31 0.46
N ASP A 200 18.76 -0.95 1.62
CA ASP A 200 18.37 -2.35 1.80
C ASP A 200 16.83 -2.51 1.79
N ILE A 201 16.38 -3.76 1.63
CA ILE A 201 14.96 -4.15 1.63
C ILE A 201 14.67 -5.18 2.71
N GLN A 202 13.40 -5.31 3.12
CA GLN A 202 12.97 -6.24 4.17
C GLN A 202 13.15 -7.74 3.80
N THR A 203 13.16 -8.06 2.51
CA THR A 203 13.03 -9.45 2.02
C THR A 203 14.34 -10.08 1.58
N GLU A 204 15.45 -9.34 1.61
CA GLU A 204 16.78 -9.85 1.25
C GLU A 204 17.78 -9.48 2.35
N PRO A 205 18.92 -10.21 2.46
CA PRO A 205 20.00 -9.86 3.38
C PRO A 205 20.50 -8.43 3.14
N PRO A 206 20.92 -7.72 4.18
CA PRO A 206 21.42 -6.36 4.04
C PRO A 206 22.74 -6.32 3.24
N VAL A 207 22.87 -5.35 2.34
CA VAL A 207 24.07 -5.06 1.55
C VAL A 207 24.71 -3.75 2.00
N HIS A 208 23.89 -2.75 2.30
CA HIS A 208 24.32 -1.39 2.67
C HIS A 208 24.31 -1.16 4.18
N ASN A 209 23.68 -2.06 4.95
CA ASN A 209 23.38 -1.92 6.38
C ASN A 209 22.54 -0.66 6.70
N GLY A 210 21.64 -0.30 5.82
CA GLY A 210 20.69 0.80 5.98
C GLY A 210 20.53 1.67 4.75
N LEU A 211 20.16 2.94 4.97
CA LEU A 211 20.02 3.95 3.93
C LEU A 211 21.40 4.45 3.48
N THR A 212 21.64 4.45 2.17
CA THR A 212 22.93 4.90 1.59
C THR A 212 23.07 6.43 1.66
N PRO A 213 24.28 7.01 1.41
CA PRO A 213 24.43 8.45 1.23
C PRO A 213 23.52 9.00 0.12
N PHE A 214 23.43 8.32 -1.03
CA PHE A 214 22.52 8.70 -2.12
C PHE A 214 21.04 8.64 -1.69
N GLY A 215 20.64 7.63 -0.94
CA GLY A 215 19.28 7.55 -0.37
C GLY A 215 18.96 8.73 0.55
N ARG A 216 19.93 9.22 1.36
CA ARG A 216 19.75 10.44 2.18
C ARG A 216 19.57 11.68 1.32
N ASP A 217 20.33 11.81 0.22
CA ASP A 217 20.21 12.94 -0.68
C ASP A 217 18.85 12.93 -1.42
N VAL A 218 18.36 11.75 -1.80
CA VAL A 218 16.98 11.58 -2.34
C VAL A 218 15.93 12.02 -1.33
N VAL A 219 16.02 11.59 -0.06
CA VAL A 219 15.08 12.03 0.99
C VAL A 219 15.10 13.55 1.17
N ARG A 220 16.28 14.18 1.20
CA ARG A 220 16.40 15.64 1.29
C ARG A 220 15.78 16.35 0.10
N GLU A 221 16.02 15.84 -1.11
CA GLU A 221 15.46 16.40 -2.34
C GLU A 221 13.94 16.26 -2.39
N MET A 222 13.39 15.11 -1.98
CA MET A 222 11.95 14.93 -1.83
C MET A 222 11.35 15.93 -0.83
N ASN A 223 12.01 16.14 0.32
CA ASN A 223 11.58 17.15 1.29
C ASN A 223 11.62 18.58 0.72
N ARG A 224 12.66 18.92 -0.04
CA ARG A 224 12.80 20.23 -0.71
C ARG A 224 11.66 20.48 -1.70
N LEU A 225 11.27 19.47 -2.45
CA LEU A 225 10.19 19.51 -3.44
C LEU A 225 8.78 19.42 -2.84
N GLY A 226 8.65 19.10 -1.56
CA GLY A 226 7.34 18.83 -0.96
C GLY A 226 6.74 17.51 -1.43
N MET A 227 7.56 16.46 -1.51
CA MET A 227 7.12 15.10 -1.82
C MET A 227 7.07 14.24 -0.56
N LEU A 228 6.11 13.35 -0.49
CA LEU A 228 5.96 12.39 0.58
C LEU A 228 6.93 11.22 0.41
N VAL A 229 7.77 10.97 1.41
CA VAL A 229 8.64 9.80 1.48
C VAL A 229 7.83 8.61 1.99
N ASP A 230 7.83 7.51 1.25
CA ASP A 230 7.21 6.25 1.64
C ASP A 230 8.29 5.22 1.99
N LEU A 231 8.12 4.56 3.13
CA LEU A 231 9.07 3.63 3.75
C LEU A 231 8.54 2.18 3.76
N ALA A 232 7.47 1.87 3.06
CA ALA A 232 7.06 0.49 2.88
C ALA A 232 8.21 -0.30 2.25
N HIS A 233 8.34 -1.59 2.56
CA HIS A 233 9.46 -2.47 2.20
C HIS A 233 10.83 -2.14 2.85
N ALA A 234 10.96 -0.98 3.51
CA ALA A 234 12.22 -0.58 4.15
C ALA A 234 12.45 -1.32 5.48
N PRO A 235 13.61 -1.93 5.72
CA PRO A 235 13.97 -2.46 7.02
C PRO A 235 14.28 -1.33 8.01
N TYR A 236 14.28 -1.65 9.30
CA TYR A 236 14.47 -0.68 10.38
C TYR A 236 15.68 0.27 10.19
N PRO A 237 16.90 -0.21 9.79
CA PRO A 237 18.04 0.67 9.57
C PRO A 237 17.84 1.69 8.44
N VAL A 238 17.08 1.34 7.39
CA VAL A 238 16.74 2.27 6.30
C VAL A 238 15.77 3.33 6.81
N VAL A 239 14.73 2.94 7.56
CA VAL A 239 13.78 3.87 8.17
C VAL A 239 14.49 4.85 9.10
N LYS A 240 15.38 4.35 9.97
CA LYS A 240 16.19 5.20 10.85
C LYS A 240 17.03 6.20 10.06
N GLY A 241 17.72 5.74 9.01
CA GLY A 241 18.51 6.62 8.14
C GLY A 241 17.67 7.67 7.38
N ALA A 242 16.44 7.32 7.00
CA ALA A 242 15.52 8.26 6.36
C ALA A 242 15.01 9.31 7.36
N MET A 243 14.73 8.92 8.61
CA MET A 243 14.36 9.87 9.67
C MET A 243 15.48 10.86 9.98
N ASP A 244 16.72 10.37 10.07
CA ASP A 244 17.88 11.23 10.29
C ASP A 244 18.11 12.24 9.15
N ALA A 245 17.62 11.94 7.94
CA ALA A 245 17.74 12.79 6.75
C ALA A 245 16.53 13.70 6.50
N SER A 246 15.33 13.31 7.00
CA SER A 246 14.07 14.00 6.74
C SER A 246 13.78 15.09 7.77
N SER A 247 13.21 16.21 7.32
CA SER A 247 12.61 17.24 8.15
C SER A 247 11.08 17.18 8.21
N ARG A 248 10.48 16.19 7.53
CA ARG A 248 9.02 16.05 7.38
C ARG A 248 8.55 14.67 7.84
N PRO A 249 7.30 14.54 8.30
CA PRO A 249 6.75 13.23 8.60
C PRO A 249 6.65 12.35 7.33
N MET A 250 6.68 11.02 7.51
CA MET A 250 6.76 10.05 6.43
C MET A 250 5.62 9.03 6.49
N LEU A 251 5.45 8.29 5.41
CA LEU A 251 4.46 7.23 5.25
C LEU A 251 5.15 5.85 5.30
N VAL A 252 4.46 4.85 5.83
CA VAL A 252 4.62 3.44 5.45
C VAL A 252 3.30 3.03 4.82
N SER A 253 3.21 3.03 3.51
CA SER A 253 1.93 2.96 2.80
C SER A 253 1.16 1.66 3.02
N HIS A 254 1.85 0.52 3.14
CA HIS A 254 1.23 -0.79 3.37
C HIS A 254 2.13 -1.70 4.20
N THR A 255 1.64 -2.10 5.37
CA THR A 255 2.29 -3.04 6.30
C THR A 255 1.30 -3.50 7.37
N ASN A 256 1.74 -4.41 8.23
CA ASN A 256 1.08 -4.70 9.50
C ASN A 256 2.14 -4.81 10.61
N ILE A 257 1.70 -4.80 11.87
CA ILE A 257 2.59 -5.00 13.01
C ILE A 257 2.47 -6.45 13.47
N ASP A 258 3.60 -7.15 13.46
CA ASP A 258 3.68 -8.51 14.00
C ASP A 258 5.08 -8.80 14.52
N ASP A 259 5.17 -8.94 15.83
CA ASP A 259 6.43 -9.27 16.51
C ASP A 259 6.73 -10.79 16.47
N TYR A 260 5.81 -11.63 15.99
CA TYR A 260 5.85 -13.08 16.19
C TYR A 260 5.86 -13.92 14.92
N SER A 261 5.26 -13.46 13.82
CA SER A 261 5.08 -14.29 12.61
C SER A 261 6.38 -14.50 11.84
N GLY A 262 7.35 -13.62 11.99
CA GLY A 262 8.56 -13.60 11.17
C GLY A 262 8.28 -13.28 9.69
N TYR A 263 7.10 -12.76 9.36
CA TYR A 263 6.79 -12.34 8.00
C TYR A 263 7.54 -11.04 7.68
N ALA A 264 8.52 -11.13 6.78
CA ALA A 264 9.49 -10.06 6.54
C ALA A 264 8.85 -8.71 6.15
N ARG A 265 7.63 -8.70 5.59
CA ARG A 265 6.92 -7.49 5.18
C ARG A 265 6.15 -6.80 6.32
N PHE A 266 6.04 -7.43 7.47
CA PHE A 266 5.46 -6.80 8.66
C PHE A 266 6.57 -6.11 9.47
N VAL A 267 6.20 -5.04 10.16
CA VAL A 267 7.13 -4.26 10.97
C VAL A 267 6.99 -4.59 12.46
N SER A 268 8.06 -4.42 13.21
CA SER A 268 8.01 -4.52 14.67
C SER A 268 7.30 -3.32 15.29
N ARG A 269 6.88 -3.44 16.57
CA ARG A 269 6.32 -2.31 17.33
C ARG A 269 7.30 -1.15 17.45
N GLU A 270 8.60 -1.43 17.61
CA GLU A 270 9.65 -0.42 17.67
C GLU A 270 9.71 0.36 16.35
N HIS A 271 9.72 -0.36 15.22
CA HIS A 271 9.70 0.23 13.88
C HIS A 271 8.48 1.14 13.68
N ALA A 272 7.29 0.65 14.03
CA ALA A 272 6.05 1.43 13.92
C ALA A 272 6.09 2.71 14.78
N ARG A 273 6.56 2.61 16.05
CA ARG A 273 6.69 3.77 16.93
C ARG A 273 7.70 4.78 16.41
N LEU A 274 8.76 4.32 15.78
CA LEU A 274 9.76 5.19 15.17
C LEU A 274 9.13 6.06 14.08
N VAL A 275 8.32 5.48 13.19
CA VAL A 275 7.58 6.23 12.16
C VAL A 275 6.58 7.20 12.79
N ALA A 276 5.79 6.74 13.75
CA ALA A 276 4.78 7.57 14.44
C ALA A 276 5.40 8.76 15.18
N SER A 277 6.61 8.62 15.75
CA SER A 277 7.30 9.70 16.50
C SER A 277 7.61 10.93 15.65
N THR A 278 7.61 10.82 14.32
CA THR A 278 7.78 11.95 13.40
C THR A 278 6.45 12.58 12.98
N GLY A 279 5.32 12.13 13.49
CA GLY A 279 3.99 12.49 12.99
C GLY A 279 3.57 11.68 11.77
N GLY A 280 4.34 10.64 11.40
CA GLY A 280 4.10 9.76 10.25
C GLY A 280 2.86 8.88 10.39
N VAL A 281 2.52 8.19 9.32
CA VAL A 281 1.33 7.33 9.19
C VAL A 281 1.73 5.95 8.67
N LEU A 282 1.06 4.90 9.16
CA LEU A 282 1.22 3.53 8.70
C LEU A 282 -0.11 3.02 8.10
N GLY A 283 -0.07 2.57 6.85
CA GLY A 283 -1.20 1.96 6.16
C GLY A 283 -1.34 0.49 6.54
N ALA A 284 -2.47 0.13 7.14
CA ALA A 284 -2.81 -1.25 7.42
C ALA A 284 -3.05 -2.00 6.10
N TRP A 285 -2.39 -3.13 5.94
CA TRP A 285 -2.41 -3.92 4.73
C TRP A 285 -3.39 -5.10 4.86
N PRO A 286 -4.46 -5.17 4.05
CA PRO A 286 -5.47 -6.21 4.12
C PRO A 286 -4.99 -7.52 3.49
N ILE A 287 -3.80 -7.98 3.88
CA ILE A 287 -3.21 -9.25 3.48
C ILE A 287 -3.34 -10.27 4.60
N SER A 288 -3.54 -11.51 4.25
CA SER A 288 -3.55 -12.60 5.20
C SER A 288 -2.52 -13.66 4.85
N ILE A 289 -1.72 -14.01 5.84
CA ILE A 289 -0.82 -15.17 5.81
C ILE A 289 -1.58 -16.48 6.12
N ARG A 290 -2.80 -16.37 6.62
CA ARG A 290 -3.77 -17.44 6.88
C ARG A 290 -5.06 -17.12 6.15
N PRO A 291 -6.09 -18.01 6.09
CA PRO A 291 -7.32 -17.66 5.39
C PRO A 291 -7.77 -16.25 5.75
N ALA A 292 -7.80 -15.39 4.75
CA ALA A 292 -8.11 -14.00 4.92
C ALA A 292 -9.51 -13.84 5.49
N SER A 293 -9.68 -13.06 6.56
CA SER A 293 -10.98 -12.65 7.04
C SER A 293 -10.96 -11.16 7.34
N ALA A 294 -12.08 -10.50 7.14
CA ALA A 294 -12.25 -9.10 7.51
C ALA A 294 -11.96 -8.89 9.00
N SER A 295 -12.32 -9.86 9.87
CA SER A 295 -12.01 -9.81 11.29
C SER A 295 -10.50 -9.75 11.55
N THR A 296 -9.69 -10.57 10.88
CA THR A 296 -8.22 -10.54 11.01
C THR A 296 -7.64 -9.20 10.57
N PHE A 297 -8.18 -8.60 9.53
CA PHE A 297 -7.74 -7.28 9.07
C PHE A 297 -8.05 -6.19 10.11
N ILE A 298 -9.25 -6.20 10.68
CA ILE A 298 -9.62 -5.26 11.75
C ILE A 298 -8.74 -5.47 12.99
N ASP A 299 -8.35 -6.71 13.31
CA ASP A 299 -7.39 -7.00 14.39
C ASP A 299 -5.99 -6.42 14.09
N HIS A 300 -5.55 -6.41 12.83
CA HIS A 300 -4.31 -5.72 12.45
C HIS A 300 -4.42 -4.21 12.67
N ILE A 301 -5.51 -3.58 12.22
CA ILE A 301 -5.76 -2.15 12.47
C ILE A 301 -5.75 -1.85 13.96
N LYS A 302 -6.49 -2.64 14.76
CA LYS A 302 -6.52 -2.46 16.22
C LYS A 302 -5.12 -2.56 16.82
N ARG A 303 -4.33 -3.55 16.44
CA ARG A 303 -2.94 -3.71 16.92
C ARG A 303 -2.06 -2.51 16.56
N MET A 304 -2.24 -1.94 15.36
CA MET A 304 -1.55 -0.72 14.97
C MET A 304 -1.96 0.44 15.87
N VAL A 305 -3.25 0.66 16.08
CA VAL A 305 -3.78 1.71 16.97
C VAL A 305 -3.28 1.52 18.40
N ASP A 306 -3.31 0.29 18.94
CA ASP A 306 -2.79 -0.01 20.29
C ASP A 306 -1.26 0.24 20.41
N THR A 307 -0.54 0.26 19.28
CA THR A 307 0.92 0.41 19.27
C THR A 307 1.36 1.85 19.09
N VAL A 308 0.71 2.59 18.17
CA VAL A 308 1.15 3.93 17.73
C VAL A 308 0.10 5.03 17.97
N GLY A 309 -1.09 4.68 18.41
CA GLY A 309 -2.21 5.61 18.53
C GLY A 309 -3.01 5.74 17.23
N VAL A 310 -4.27 6.16 17.35
CA VAL A 310 -5.21 6.25 16.24
C VAL A 310 -4.77 7.27 15.17
N ASP A 311 -4.06 8.32 15.57
CA ASP A 311 -3.64 9.42 14.69
C ASP A 311 -2.54 9.02 13.68
N HIS A 312 -2.01 7.78 13.79
CA HIS A 312 -0.91 7.28 12.97
C HIS A 312 -1.29 6.08 12.09
N VAL A 313 -2.57 5.78 11.94
CA VAL A 313 -3.05 4.62 11.16
C VAL A 313 -3.89 5.05 9.98
N ALA A 314 -3.66 4.42 8.82
CA ALA A 314 -4.46 4.55 7.60
C ALA A 314 -4.68 3.15 6.99
N ILE A 315 -5.18 3.07 5.75
CA ILE A 315 -5.40 1.83 5.01
C ILE A 315 -4.71 1.90 3.66
N GLY A 316 -3.81 0.94 3.40
CA GLY A 316 -3.17 0.78 2.10
C GLY A 316 -3.39 -0.63 1.59
N THR A 317 -4.21 -0.77 0.55
CA THR A 317 -4.69 -2.09 0.11
C THR A 317 -3.66 -2.88 -0.68
N ASP A 318 -2.76 -2.20 -1.38
CA ASP A 318 -1.86 -2.80 -2.37
C ASP A 318 -2.64 -3.62 -3.41
N MET A 319 -3.85 -3.14 -3.70
CA MET A 319 -4.78 -3.80 -4.62
C MET A 319 -4.21 -3.85 -6.01
N ALA A 320 -4.35 -5.01 -6.65
CA ALA A 320 -3.76 -5.38 -7.93
C ALA A 320 -2.21 -5.46 -7.95
N GLY A 321 -1.52 -5.18 -6.85
CA GLY A 321 -0.08 -5.44 -6.66
C GLY A 321 0.22 -6.80 -6.04
N VAL A 322 -0.77 -7.49 -5.48
CA VAL A 322 -0.62 -8.74 -4.73
C VAL A 322 -1.45 -9.87 -5.35
N ASN A 323 -1.00 -11.10 -5.13
CA ASN A 323 -1.76 -12.29 -5.52
C ASN A 323 -3.17 -12.27 -4.89
N PRO A 324 -4.25 -12.35 -5.67
CA PRO A 324 -5.64 -12.24 -5.18
C PRO A 324 -6.05 -13.32 -4.18
N ARG A 325 -5.25 -14.39 -4.01
CA ARG A 325 -5.52 -15.45 -3.00
C ARG A 325 -5.17 -15.04 -1.59
N VAL A 326 -4.41 -13.95 -1.42
CA VAL A 326 -3.92 -13.50 -0.11
C VAL A 326 -4.41 -12.11 0.27
N VAL A 327 -5.16 -11.42 -0.61
CA VAL A 327 -5.77 -10.11 -0.33
C VAL A 327 -7.25 -10.25 -0.02
N LEU A 328 -7.78 -9.34 0.80
CA LEU A 328 -9.20 -9.27 1.13
C LEU A 328 -10.01 -8.52 0.07
N PHE A 329 -9.42 -7.53 -0.57
CA PHE A 329 -10.11 -6.64 -1.50
C PHE A 329 -9.51 -6.74 -2.89
N THR A 330 -10.35 -7.01 -3.89
CA THR A 330 -9.98 -7.01 -5.31
C THR A 330 -10.40 -5.73 -6.02
N ASP A 331 -11.31 -4.98 -5.40
CA ASP A 331 -11.73 -3.64 -5.80
C ASP A 331 -12.30 -2.89 -4.57
N TRP A 332 -12.77 -1.67 -4.76
CA TRP A 332 -13.27 -0.82 -3.68
C TRP A 332 -14.76 -0.99 -3.35
N THR A 333 -15.46 -1.96 -3.94
CA THR A 333 -16.88 -2.22 -3.64
C THR A 333 -17.09 -2.51 -2.16
N GLU A 334 -16.14 -3.24 -1.55
CA GLU A 334 -16.15 -3.60 -0.12
C GLU A 334 -15.61 -2.51 0.82
N TRP A 335 -15.18 -1.35 0.28
CA TRP A 335 -14.62 -0.25 1.09
C TRP A 335 -15.53 0.20 2.24
N PRO A 336 -16.88 0.29 2.07
CA PRO A 336 -17.78 0.65 3.17
C PRO A 336 -17.88 -0.39 4.29
N SER A 337 -17.40 -1.59 4.08
CA SER A 337 -17.40 -2.63 5.11
C SER A 337 -16.35 -2.36 6.21
N ILE A 338 -15.27 -1.62 5.88
CA ILE A 338 -14.18 -1.32 6.79
C ILE A 338 -14.64 -0.41 7.95
N PRO A 339 -15.22 0.78 7.71
CA PRO A 339 -15.71 1.62 8.79
C PRO A 339 -16.80 0.94 9.62
N ALA A 340 -17.68 0.15 9.00
CA ALA A 340 -18.69 -0.63 9.73
C ALA A 340 -18.07 -1.64 10.71
N ALA A 341 -17.04 -2.37 10.26
CA ALA A 341 -16.33 -3.34 11.09
C ALA A 341 -15.49 -2.70 12.20
N LEU A 342 -14.93 -1.52 11.96
CA LEU A 342 -14.24 -0.73 13.00
C LEU A 342 -15.22 -0.28 14.09
N LEU A 343 -16.42 0.20 13.71
CA LEU A 343 -17.48 0.54 14.66
C LEU A 343 -17.94 -0.67 15.49
N ASP A 344 -18.12 -1.84 14.87
CA ASP A 344 -18.42 -3.08 15.59
C ASP A 344 -17.31 -3.51 16.54
N ARG A 345 -16.05 -3.16 16.24
CA ARG A 345 -14.90 -3.41 17.13
C ARG A 345 -14.78 -2.39 18.26
N GLY A 346 -15.69 -1.39 18.32
CA GLY A 346 -15.77 -0.39 19.39
C GLY A 346 -14.99 0.90 19.13
N PHE A 347 -14.50 1.14 17.91
CA PHE A 347 -13.93 2.43 17.55
C PHE A 347 -15.03 3.51 17.50
N GLY A 348 -14.72 4.72 17.98
CA GLY A 348 -15.59 5.87 17.83
C GLY A 348 -15.65 6.38 16.39
N ARG A 349 -16.73 7.05 15.98
CA ARG A 349 -16.90 7.61 14.62
C ARG A 349 -15.74 8.52 14.21
N GLU A 350 -15.24 9.33 15.13
CA GLU A 350 -14.12 10.24 14.89
C GLU A 350 -12.83 9.46 14.61
N ASP A 351 -12.55 8.42 15.39
CA ASP A 351 -11.37 7.56 15.18
C ASP A 351 -11.46 6.81 13.85
N VAL A 352 -12.66 6.33 13.49
CA VAL A 352 -12.89 5.70 12.19
C VAL A 352 -12.63 6.70 11.05
N ALA A 353 -13.12 7.94 11.16
CA ALA A 353 -12.87 8.97 10.15
C ALA A 353 -11.37 9.32 10.02
N LYS A 354 -10.62 9.34 11.13
CA LYS A 354 -9.16 9.51 11.13
C LYS A 354 -8.48 8.38 10.36
N ILE A 355 -8.80 7.11 10.66
CA ILE A 355 -8.22 5.94 10.01
C ILE A 355 -8.56 5.90 8.51
N MET A 356 -9.82 6.20 8.15
CA MET A 356 -10.27 6.14 6.77
C MET A 356 -9.63 7.20 5.85
N GLY A 357 -9.16 8.34 6.40
CA GLY A 357 -8.53 9.37 5.57
C GLY A 357 -8.01 10.60 6.32
N GLY A 358 -8.55 10.92 7.50
CA GLY A 358 -8.17 12.12 8.25
C GLY A 358 -6.69 12.20 8.57
N ASN A 359 -6.08 11.08 8.96
CA ASN A 359 -4.63 11.00 9.24
C ASN A 359 -3.79 11.24 7.98
N MET A 360 -4.22 10.67 6.86
CA MET A 360 -3.51 10.85 5.59
C MET A 360 -3.67 12.27 5.05
N ARG A 361 -4.85 12.88 5.24
CA ARG A 361 -5.08 14.29 4.93
C ARG A 361 -4.08 15.18 5.70
N ARG A 362 -3.99 15.00 7.01
CA ARG A 362 -3.01 15.71 7.87
C ARG A 362 -1.58 15.53 7.39
N LEU A 363 -1.20 14.28 7.02
CA LEU A 363 0.15 13.98 6.52
C LEU A 363 0.43 14.68 5.19
N LEU A 364 -0.51 14.65 4.24
CA LEU A 364 -0.37 15.32 2.95
C LEU A 364 -0.30 16.84 3.09
N GLU A 365 -1.12 17.43 3.94
CA GLU A 365 -1.09 18.88 4.24
C GLU A 365 0.24 19.30 4.89
N ALA A 366 0.88 18.44 5.68
CA ALA A 366 2.18 18.70 6.29
C ALA A 366 3.38 18.51 5.35
N THR A 367 3.22 17.73 4.27
CA THR A 367 4.36 17.30 3.44
C THR A 367 4.31 17.81 2.02
N VAL A 368 3.14 17.81 1.37
CA VAL A 368 2.99 18.23 -0.04
C VAL A 368 2.72 19.73 -0.09
N SER A 369 3.63 20.46 -0.72
CA SER A 369 3.57 21.93 -0.81
C SER A 369 3.25 22.42 -2.22
#